data_164095e408ba79cde0eacc1aeeaf9d75
#
_entry.id   164095e408ba79cde0eacc1aeeaf9d75
#
_cell.length_a   1.000
_cell.length_b   1.000
_cell.length_c   1.000
_cell.angle_alpha   90.00
_cell.angle_beta   90.00
_cell.angle_gamma   90.00
#
_symmetry.space_group_name_H-M   'P 1'
#
loop_
_entity.id
_entity.type
_entity.pdbx_description
1 polymer ?
#
loop_
_entity_poly.entity_id
_entity_poly.type
_entity_poly.pdbx_seq_one_letter_code
_entity_poly.pdbx_strand_id
1 'polypeptide(L)'
;KDSIDAAMKDIAQKNGLQEVQLEQMLEREGRSLSSYRNHIRDQILVSKITRFEISNRVKVSDKEVNQYYRDHQKEFWEDGRVRARHILFIAERSSTDAHRKVKLQQAKKVLNEIRKGKDFAELAMEYSEDVSASDGGDVGFVVRGKMVREFEEAVFDLKPGQISDIVETEYGYHIIKVEEVVSGNTLTLKDAKKRVTNVLTMEKQKQGYEDWMR
;
A
#
# COMPACT_ATOMS: atom_id res chain seq x y z
N LYS A 1 8.96 5.80 -37.85
CA LYS A 1 9.30 7.21 -37.53
C LYS A 1 8.45 7.70 -36.37
N ASP A 2 7.12 7.59 -36.49
CA ASP A 2 6.17 8.09 -35.48
C ASP A 2 6.30 7.49 -34.08
N SER A 3 6.72 6.21 -33.98
CA SER A 3 6.93 5.53 -32.68
C SER A 3 8.15 6.05 -31.94
N ILE A 4 9.19 6.48 -32.64
CA ILE A 4 10.42 7.02 -32.02
C ILE A 4 10.15 8.44 -31.55
N ASP A 5 9.48 9.24 -32.36
CA ASP A 5 9.12 10.63 -32.00
C ASP A 5 8.19 10.64 -30.79
N ALA A 6 7.18 9.76 -30.74
CA ALA A 6 6.32 9.61 -29.60
C ALA A 6 7.09 9.17 -28.32
N ALA A 7 8.04 8.25 -28.45
CA ALA A 7 8.87 7.83 -27.33
C ALA A 7 9.79 8.94 -26.82
N MET A 8 10.40 9.71 -27.72
CA MET A 8 11.22 10.88 -27.37
C MET A 8 10.42 11.92 -26.59
N LYS A 9 9.20 12.21 -27.06
CA LYS A 9 8.28 13.13 -26.39
C LYS A 9 7.87 12.64 -24.99
N ASP A 10 7.55 11.37 -24.85
CA ASP A 10 7.19 10.75 -23.56
C ASP A 10 8.38 10.80 -22.57
N ILE A 11 9.61 10.53 -23.05
CA ILE A 11 10.82 10.63 -22.23
C ILE A 11 11.05 12.07 -21.77
N ALA A 12 10.91 13.06 -22.66
CA ALA A 12 11.06 14.46 -22.30
C ALA A 12 10.03 14.85 -21.22
N GLN A 13 8.75 14.51 -21.42
CA GLN A 13 7.67 14.81 -20.48
C GLN A 13 7.87 14.17 -19.11
N LYS A 14 8.29 12.90 -19.05
CA LYS A 14 8.58 12.19 -17.79
C LYS A 14 9.72 12.80 -17.00
N ASN A 15 10.64 13.49 -17.67
CA ASN A 15 11.73 14.23 -17.06
C ASN A 15 11.41 15.71 -16.82
N GLY A 16 10.18 16.16 -17.06
CA GLY A 16 9.78 17.55 -16.91
C GLY A 16 10.41 18.50 -17.95
N LEU A 17 10.82 17.96 -19.10
CA LEU A 17 11.53 18.69 -20.15
C LEU A 17 10.66 18.83 -21.39
N GLN A 18 10.97 19.86 -22.19
CA GLN A 18 10.54 19.91 -23.58
C GLN A 18 11.56 19.21 -24.49
N GLU A 19 11.17 18.83 -25.70
CA GLU A 19 12.05 18.10 -26.64
C GLU A 19 13.38 18.85 -26.91
N VAL A 20 13.31 20.18 -27.05
CA VAL A 20 14.50 21.03 -27.24
C VAL A 20 15.45 21.00 -26.02
N GLN A 21 14.87 20.95 -24.81
CA GLN A 21 15.68 20.87 -23.58
C GLN A 21 16.34 19.50 -23.43
N LEU A 22 15.68 18.43 -23.88
CA LEU A 22 16.27 17.09 -23.93
C LEU A 22 17.46 17.05 -24.89
N GLU A 23 17.34 17.69 -26.07
CA GLU A 23 18.44 17.79 -27.04
C GLU A 23 19.67 18.52 -26.45
N GLN A 24 19.44 19.68 -25.82
CA GLN A 24 20.50 20.43 -25.16
C GLN A 24 21.18 19.67 -24.01
N MET A 25 20.40 18.88 -23.27
CA MET A 25 20.94 18.04 -22.20
C MET A 25 21.84 16.94 -22.76
N LEU A 26 21.41 16.25 -23.84
CA LEU A 26 22.20 15.24 -24.51
C LEU A 26 23.52 15.79 -25.07
N GLU A 27 23.49 16.97 -25.69
CA GLU A 27 24.69 17.65 -26.19
C GLU A 27 25.68 17.97 -25.07
N ARG A 28 25.20 18.43 -23.90
CA ARG A 28 26.04 18.68 -22.71
C ARG A 28 26.71 17.41 -22.19
N GLU A 29 26.03 16.25 -22.35
CA GLU A 29 26.58 14.94 -22.01
C GLU A 29 27.47 14.34 -23.11
N GLY A 30 27.73 15.06 -24.20
CA GLY A 30 28.54 14.60 -25.32
C GLY A 30 27.85 13.55 -26.20
N ARG A 31 26.54 13.47 -26.15
CA ARG A 31 25.71 12.51 -26.92
C ARG A 31 24.94 13.25 -28.01
N SER A 32 25.06 12.77 -29.25
CA SER A 32 24.27 13.36 -30.35
C SER A 32 22.80 12.90 -30.28
N LEU A 33 21.88 13.77 -30.64
CA LEU A 33 20.47 13.44 -30.74
C LEU A 33 20.22 12.25 -31.68
N SER A 34 20.98 12.14 -32.77
CA SER A 34 20.86 11.03 -33.73
C SER A 34 21.26 9.69 -33.10
N SER A 35 22.35 9.66 -32.33
CA SER A 35 22.79 8.48 -31.58
C SER A 35 21.75 8.05 -30.57
N TYR A 36 21.17 9.01 -29.85
CA TYR A 36 20.12 8.74 -28.85
C TYR A 36 18.85 8.20 -29.51
N ARG A 37 18.39 8.80 -30.62
CA ARG A 37 17.26 8.30 -31.42
C ARG A 37 17.49 6.88 -31.94
N ASN A 38 18.70 6.55 -32.39
CA ASN A 38 19.05 5.20 -32.78
C ASN A 38 18.97 4.23 -31.60
N HIS A 39 19.44 4.61 -30.44
CA HIS A 39 19.30 3.80 -29.22
C HIS A 39 17.84 3.53 -28.87
N ILE A 40 17.00 4.56 -28.88
CA ILE A 40 15.55 4.41 -28.64
C ILE A 40 14.89 3.53 -29.71
N ARG A 41 15.27 3.68 -30.98
CA ARG A 41 14.80 2.79 -32.04
C ARG A 41 15.14 1.34 -31.75
N ASP A 42 16.38 1.06 -31.37
CA ASP A 42 16.85 -0.30 -31.10
C ASP A 42 16.13 -0.89 -29.88
N GLN A 43 15.91 -0.12 -28.83
CA GLN A 43 15.09 -0.54 -27.69
C GLN A 43 13.63 -0.86 -28.09
N ILE A 44 13.03 -0.03 -28.94
CA ILE A 44 11.66 -0.28 -29.45
C ILE A 44 11.62 -1.55 -30.29
N LEU A 45 12.64 -1.78 -31.14
CA LEU A 45 12.73 -2.99 -31.97
C LEU A 45 12.89 -4.24 -31.11
N VAL A 46 13.81 -4.23 -30.16
CA VAL A 46 14.00 -5.34 -29.21
C VAL A 46 12.70 -5.61 -28.45
N SER A 47 12.05 -4.58 -27.92
CA SER A 47 10.77 -4.71 -27.21
C SER A 47 9.66 -5.33 -28.09
N LYS A 48 9.56 -4.90 -29.36
CA LYS A 48 8.58 -5.44 -30.33
C LYS A 48 8.86 -6.90 -30.67
N ILE A 49 10.14 -7.25 -30.90
CA ILE A 49 10.55 -8.63 -31.21
C ILE A 49 10.28 -9.52 -30.00
N THR A 50 10.72 -9.11 -28.81
CA THR A 50 10.47 -9.85 -27.56
C THR A 50 8.98 -10.07 -27.33
N ARG A 51 8.16 -9.03 -27.54
CA ARG A 51 6.70 -9.14 -27.41
C ARG A 51 6.11 -10.10 -28.43
N PHE A 52 6.54 -10.05 -29.67
CA PHE A 52 6.03 -10.91 -30.73
C PHE A 52 6.47 -12.37 -30.52
N GLU A 53 7.76 -12.62 -30.29
CA GLU A 53 8.31 -13.96 -30.22
C GLU A 53 8.02 -14.68 -28.89
N ILE A 54 7.90 -13.93 -27.80
CA ILE A 54 7.79 -14.50 -26.47
C ILE A 54 6.40 -14.25 -25.90
N SER A 55 6.01 -12.99 -25.70
CA SER A 55 4.78 -12.67 -24.95
C SER A 55 3.49 -13.19 -25.61
N ASN A 56 3.43 -13.17 -26.95
CA ASN A 56 2.26 -13.68 -27.68
C ASN A 56 2.17 -15.20 -27.71
N ARG A 57 3.29 -15.92 -27.48
CA ARG A 57 3.34 -17.37 -27.45
C ARG A 57 3.08 -17.95 -26.05
N VAL A 58 3.25 -17.14 -25.02
CA VAL A 58 3.02 -17.58 -23.63
C VAL A 58 1.54 -17.75 -23.38
N LYS A 59 1.16 -18.98 -23.04
CA LYS A 59 -0.19 -19.31 -22.58
C LYS A 59 -0.10 -19.97 -21.22
N VAL A 60 -0.95 -19.54 -20.30
CA VAL A 60 -1.12 -20.15 -18.98
C VAL A 60 -2.45 -20.88 -18.98
N SER A 61 -2.40 -22.19 -18.75
CA SER A 61 -3.58 -23.05 -18.69
C SER A 61 -4.19 -23.06 -17.29
N ASP A 62 -5.47 -23.34 -17.19
CA ASP A 62 -6.16 -23.52 -15.90
C ASP A 62 -5.53 -24.65 -15.04
N LYS A 63 -4.95 -25.66 -15.68
CA LYS A 63 -4.23 -26.73 -14.97
C LYS A 63 -3.01 -26.20 -14.25
N GLU A 64 -2.23 -25.35 -14.90
CA GLU A 64 -1.03 -24.72 -14.30
C GLU A 64 -1.42 -23.76 -13.19
N VAL A 65 -2.48 -22.97 -13.39
CA VAL A 65 -3.02 -22.08 -12.35
C VAL A 65 -3.42 -22.88 -11.12
N ASN A 66 -4.16 -23.99 -11.31
CA ASN A 66 -4.59 -24.86 -10.21
C ASN A 66 -3.40 -25.51 -9.49
N GLN A 67 -2.38 -25.94 -10.23
CA GLN A 67 -1.20 -26.56 -9.65
C GLN A 67 -0.40 -25.54 -8.84
N TYR A 68 -0.08 -24.38 -9.43
CA TYR A 68 0.65 -23.32 -8.74
C TYR A 68 -0.05 -22.90 -7.44
N TYR A 69 -1.36 -22.69 -7.49
CA TYR A 69 -2.13 -22.31 -6.31
C TYR A 69 -2.04 -23.37 -5.19
N ARG A 70 -2.12 -24.67 -5.53
CA ARG A 70 -1.98 -25.75 -4.53
C ARG A 70 -0.61 -25.78 -3.89
N ASP A 71 0.43 -25.60 -4.70
CA ASP A 71 1.82 -25.71 -4.24
C ASP A 71 2.26 -24.49 -3.43
N HIS A 72 1.59 -23.33 -3.65
CA HIS A 72 1.96 -22.05 -3.07
C HIS A 72 0.85 -21.42 -2.20
N GLN A 73 0.01 -22.22 -1.55
CA GLN A 73 -1.13 -21.72 -0.77
C GLN A 73 -0.74 -20.67 0.30
N LYS A 74 0.46 -20.79 0.87
CA LYS A 74 0.96 -19.84 1.86
C LYS A 74 1.14 -18.41 1.31
N GLU A 75 1.42 -18.27 0.02
CA GLU A 75 1.59 -16.99 -0.67
C GLU A 75 0.25 -16.26 -0.89
N PHE A 76 -0.85 -16.98 -0.74
CA PHE A 76 -2.22 -16.48 -0.89
C PHE A 76 -2.93 -16.29 0.45
N TRP A 77 -2.18 -16.35 1.55
CA TRP A 77 -2.69 -15.94 2.85
C TRP A 77 -2.81 -14.42 2.90
N GLU A 78 -3.97 -13.93 3.27
CA GLU A 78 -4.20 -12.53 3.61
C GLU A 78 -4.39 -12.42 5.12
N ASP A 79 -3.59 -11.58 5.74
CA ASP A 79 -3.72 -11.29 7.16
C ASP A 79 -5.07 -10.65 7.46
N GLY A 80 -5.59 -10.97 8.64
CA GLY A 80 -6.76 -10.30 9.17
C GLY A 80 -6.52 -8.80 9.32
N ARG A 81 -7.61 -8.03 9.20
CA ARG A 81 -7.60 -6.58 9.37
C ARG A 81 -8.78 -6.15 10.23
N VAL A 82 -8.60 -5.06 10.93
CA VAL A 82 -9.58 -4.52 11.87
C VAL A 82 -9.87 -3.07 11.51
N ARG A 83 -11.14 -2.74 11.26
CA ARG A 83 -11.55 -1.35 11.10
C ARG A 83 -11.78 -0.76 12.46
N ALA A 84 -11.11 0.36 12.74
CA ALA A 84 -11.13 0.98 14.05
C ALA A 84 -11.34 2.50 13.96
N ARG A 85 -11.87 3.04 15.04
CA ARG A 85 -11.86 4.48 15.38
C ARG A 85 -10.98 4.69 16.58
N HIS A 86 -10.38 5.87 16.69
CA HIS A 86 -9.67 6.24 17.90
C HIS A 86 -9.87 7.71 18.29
N ILE A 87 -9.63 7.98 19.56
CA ILE A 87 -9.50 9.33 20.12
C ILE A 87 -8.10 9.44 20.70
N LEU A 88 -7.31 10.39 20.23
CA LEU A 88 -5.95 10.65 20.68
C LEU A 88 -5.90 11.91 21.55
N PHE A 89 -5.25 11.80 22.69
CA PHE A 89 -4.82 12.90 23.54
C PHE A 89 -3.29 12.96 23.48
N ILE A 90 -2.74 13.93 22.75
CA ILE A 90 -1.30 14.02 22.50
C ILE A 90 -0.56 14.30 23.81
N ALA A 91 0.31 13.39 24.17
CA ALA A 91 1.16 13.46 25.37
C ALA A 91 2.44 12.65 25.12
N GLU A 92 3.28 13.15 24.23
CA GLU A 92 4.53 12.47 23.85
C GLU A 92 5.40 12.17 25.07
N ARG A 93 6.31 11.18 24.95
CA ARG A 93 7.23 10.83 26.03
C ARG A 93 8.11 12.01 26.49
N SER A 94 8.36 12.96 25.63
CA SER A 94 9.10 14.21 25.90
C SER A 94 8.29 15.24 26.67
N SER A 95 6.96 15.08 26.78
CA SER A 95 6.08 16.02 27.48
C SER A 95 6.29 15.99 29.00
N THR A 96 6.02 17.12 29.65
CA THR A 96 6.14 17.20 31.12
C THR A 96 5.11 16.31 31.82
N ASP A 97 5.43 15.84 33.01
CA ASP A 97 4.53 15.00 33.82
C ASP A 97 3.19 15.71 34.09
N ALA A 98 3.21 17.02 34.28
CA ALA A 98 2.00 17.83 34.47
C ALA A 98 1.12 17.77 33.23
N HIS A 99 1.67 17.93 32.04
CA HIS A 99 0.94 17.85 30.78
C HIS A 99 0.34 16.46 30.57
N ARG A 100 1.15 15.41 30.73
CA ARG A 100 0.72 14.01 30.63
C ARG A 100 -0.42 13.69 31.59
N LYS A 101 -0.33 14.16 32.84
CA LYS A 101 -1.40 13.99 33.85
C LYS A 101 -2.72 14.65 33.42
N VAL A 102 -2.66 15.86 32.84
CA VAL A 102 -3.83 16.56 32.34
C VAL A 102 -4.48 15.76 31.20
N LYS A 103 -3.68 15.31 30.22
CA LYS A 103 -4.17 14.54 29.06
C LYS A 103 -4.76 13.20 29.48
N LEU A 104 -4.13 12.50 30.41
CA LEU A 104 -4.68 11.27 30.97
C LEU A 104 -6.05 11.50 31.67
N GLN A 105 -6.22 12.62 32.39
CA GLN A 105 -7.49 12.94 33.02
C GLN A 105 -8.57 13.26 31.97
N GLN A 106 -8.21 13.96 30.87
CA GLN A 106 -9.11 14.19 29.74
C GLN A 106 -9.56 12.87 29.10
N ALA A 107 -8.60 11.98 28.82
CA ALA A 107 -8.90 10.65 28.29
C ALA A 107 -9.84 9.85 29.20
N LYS A 108 -9.60 9.85 30.51
CA LYS A 108 -10.48 9.19 31.49
C LYS A 108 -11.90 9.76 31.48
N LYS A 109 -12.04 11.08 31.39
CA LYS A 109 -13.34 11.75 31.33
C LYS A 109 -14.10 11.31 30.07
N VAL A 110 -13.45 11.37 28.90
CA VAL A 110 -14.07 11.00 27.61
C VAL A 110 -14.41 9.51 27.58
N LEU A 111 -13.52 8.62 28.04
CA LEU A 111 -13.83 7.19 28.16
C LEU A 111 -15.07 6.93 29.03
N ASN A 112 -15.21 7.65 30.13
CA ASN A 112 -16.39 7.53 30.99
C ASN A 112 -17.68 8.01 30.30
N GLU A 113 -17.62 9.04 29.46
CA GLU A 113 -18.74 9.52 28.66
C GLU A 113 -19.14 8.49 27.58
N ILE A 114 -18.17 7.88 26.92
CA ILE A 114 -18.41 6.78 25.97
C ILE A 114 -19.11 5.61 26.67
N ARG A 115 -18.61 5.22 27.85
CA ARG A 115 -19.19 4.12 28.64
C ARG A 115 -20.61 4.41 29.14
N LYS A 116 -20.99 5.69 29.23
CA LYS A 116 -22.37 6.12 29.51
C LYS A 116 -23.27 6.16 28.28
N GLY A 117 -22.75 5.79 27.11
CA GLY A 117 -23.51 5.68 25.87
C GLY A 117 -23.47 6.91 24.96
N LYS A 118 -22.59 7.88 25.22
CA LYS A 118 -22.35 8.95 24.23
C LYS A 118 -21.73 8.40 22.96
N ASP A 119 -22.04 9.02 21.82
CA ASP A 119 -21.51 8.61 20.53
C ASP A 119 -20.01 8.80 20.45
N PHE A 120 -19.32 7.75 20.00
CA PHE A 120 -17.86 7.75 19.90
C PHE A 120 -17.35 8.73 18.85
N ALA A 121 -18.01 8.79 17.69
CA ALA A 121 -17.58 9.66 16.60
C ALA A 121 -17.75 11.13 16.95
N GLU A 122 -18.85 11.51 17.62
CA GLU A 122 -19.06 12.87 18.12
C GLU A 122 -17.97 13.28 19.12
N LEU A 123 -17.64 12.39 20.07
CA LEU A 123 -16.57 12.65 21.03
C LEU A 123 -15.18 12.68 20.38
N ALA A 124 -14.95 11.88 19.31
CA ALA A 124 -13.72 11.96 18.54
C ALA A 124 -13.60 13.32 17.83
N MET A 125 -14.66 13.81 17.20
CA MET A 125 -14.65 15.14 16.57
C MET A 125 -14.41 16.28 17.58
N GLU A 126 -14.91 16.12 18.81
CA GLU A 126 -14.83 17.15 19.85
C GLU A 126 -13.46 17.15 20.57
N TYR A 127 -12.90 15.97 20.84
CA TYR A 127 -11.76 15.82 21.77
C TYR A 127 -10.50 15.24 21.15
N SER A 128 -10.59 14.55 20.01
CA SER A 128 -9.41 13.94 19.43
C SER A 128 -8.45 14.97 18.84
N GLU A 129 -7.18 14.81 19.12
CA GLU A 129 -6.09 15.65 18.58
C GLU A 129 -5.42 14.98 17.37
N ASP A 130 -5.98 13.89 16.88
CA ASP A 130 -5.53 13.21 15.65
C ASP A 130 -6.20 13.78 14.40
N VAL A 131 -5.53 13.63 13.25
CA VAL A 131 -6.06 14.09 11.95
C VAL A 131 -7.38 13.41 11.57
N SER A 132 -7.64 12.19 12.06
CA SER A 132 -8.89 11.47 11.86
C SER A 132 -10.08 12.03 12.66
N ALA A 133 -9.87 13.03 13.52
CA ALA A 133 -10.91 13.63 14.33
C ALA A 133 -12.11 14.09 13.48
N SER A 134 -11.85 14.72 12.32
CA SER A 134 -12.90 15.21 11.40
C SER A 134 -13.79 14.08 10.86
N ASP A 135 -13.28 12.86 10.79
CA ASP A 135 -13.99 11.66 10.33
C ASP A 135 -14.50 10.80 11.51
N GLY A 136 -14.65 11.43 12.71
CA GLY A 136 -15.09 10.73 13.92
C GLY A 136 -14.07 9.70 14.40
N GLY A 137 -12.77 9.97 14.19
CA GLY A 137 -11.67 9.13 14.59
C GLY A 137 -11.43 7.89 13.73
N ASP A 138 -12.06 7.76 12.56
CA ASP A 138 -11.92 6.58 11.68
C ASP A 138 -10.53 6.51 11.07
N VAL A 139 -9.75 5.50 11.45
CA VAL A 139 -8.41 5.21 10.90
C VAL A 139 -8.44 4.16 9.79
N GLY A 140 -9.63 3.73 9.38
CA GLY A 140 -9.80 2.71 8.37
C GLY A 140 -9.38 1.31 8.87
N PHE A 141 -8.93 0.46 7.94
CA PHE A 141 -8.48 -0.89 8.27
C PHE A 141 -7.03 -0.91 8.73
N VAL A 142 -6.85 -1.32 9.97
CA VAL A 142 -5.55 -1.60 10.59
C VAL A 142 -5.12 -3.03 10.23
N VAL A 143 -3.89 -3.19 9.75
CA VAL A 143 -3.22 -4.48 9.52
C VAL A 143 -2.00 -4.58 10.42
N ARG A 144 -1.60 -5.82 10.77
CA ARG A 144 -0.44 -6.03 11.64
C ARG A 144 0.85 -5.46 11.05
N GLY A 145 1.71 -4.92 11.92
CA GLY A 145 2.99 -4.32 11.56
C GLY A 145 2.90 -2.92 10.93
N LYS A 146 1.75 -2.23 11.01
CA LYS A 146 1.56 -0.88 10.47
C LYS A 146 1.36 0.21 11.53
N MET A 147 0.99 -0.18 12.73
CA MET A 147 0.78 0.73 13.87
C MET A 147 1.83 0.48 14.95
N VAL A 148 1.95 1.41 15.91
CA VAL A 148 2.77 1.18 17.10
C VAL A 148 2.22 -0.01 17.88
N ARG A 149 3.13 -0.74 18.51
CA ARG A 149 2.87 -2.03 19.11
C ARG A 149 1.69 -2.00 20.09
N GLU A 150 1.66 -1.05 20.99
CA GLU A 150 0.67 -0.92 22.05
C GLU A 150 -0.74 -0.69 21.47
N PHE A 151 -0.83 0.12 20.41
CA PHE A 151 -2.09 0.36 19.68
C PHE A 151 -2.54 -0.91 18.94
N GLU A 152 -1.60 -1.56 18.26
CA GLU A 152 -1.86 -2.79 17.50
C GLU A 152 -2.36 -3.91 18.42
N GLU A 153 -1.66 -4.18 19.53
CA GLU A 153 -2.08 -5.17 20.52
C GLU A 153 -3.51 -4.90 20.99
N ALA A 154 -3.82 -3.66 21.36
CA ALA A 154 -5.15 -3.30 21.84
C ALA A 154 -6.24 -3.48 20.76
N VAL A 155 -5.98 -3.06 19.51
CA VAL A 155 -6.99 -3.13 18.44
C VAL A 155 -7.32 -4.57 18.04
N PHE A 156 -6.31 -5.46 18.06
CA PHE A 156 -6.51 -6.86 17.68
C PHE A 156 -7.08 -7.74 18.79
N ASP A 157 -7.05 -7.30 20.05
CA ASP A 157 -7.67 -8.00 21.18
C ASP A 157 -9.17 -7.69 21.32
N LEU A 158 -9.65 -6.62 20.67
CA LEU A 158 -11.04 -6.19 20.75
C LEU A 158 -11.92 -6.90 19.72
N LYS A 159 -13.20 -7.09 20.10
CA LYS A 159 -14.26 -7.57 19.21
C LYS A 159 -15.01 -6.38 18.58
N PRO A 160 -15.73 -6.59 17.47
CA PRO A 160 -16.59 -5.55 16.89
C PRO A 160 -17.52 -4.94 17.93
N GLY A 161 -17.58 -3.61 17.95
CA GLY A 161 -18.36 -2.81 18.89
C GLY A 161 -17.67 -2.57 20.24
N GLN A 162 -16.59 -3.24 20.55
CA GLN A 162 -15.88 -3.02 21.82
C GLN A 162 -15.00 -1.78 21.79
N ILE A 163 -14.81 -1.22 23.00
CA ILE A 163 -14.00 -0.04 23.26
C ILE A 163 -12.87 -0.45 24.21
N SER A 164 -11.66 0.01 23.95
CA SER A 164 -10.50 -0.25 24.81
C SER A 164 -10.59 0.48 26.14
N ASP A 165 -9.76 0.07 27.09
CA ASP A 165 -9.26 0.97 28.11
C ASP A 165 -8.35 2.03 27.48
N ILE A 166 -7.78 2.93 28.29
CA ILE A 166 -6.82 3.92 27.81
C ILE A 166 -5.53 3.19 27.44
N VAL A 167 -5.14 3.30 26.17
CA VAL A 167 -3.90 2.75 25.62
C VAL A 167 -2.84 3.85 25.59
N GLU A 168 -1.73 3.65 26.27
CA GLU A 168 -0.59 4.58 26.24
C GLU A 168 0.40 4.18 25.15
N THR A 169 0.79 5.14 24.32
CA THR A 169 1.80 4.98 23.27
C THR A 169 2.85 6.09 23.37
N GLU A 170 3.82 6.09 22.48
CA GLU A 170 4.81 7.18 22.40
C GLU A 170 4.17 8.53 22.03
N TYR A 171 3.00 8.54 21.35
CA TYR A 171 2.27 9.75 20.95
C TYR A 171 1.36 10.31 22.04
N GLY A 172 0.92 9.47 22.98
CA GLY A 172 0.01 9.88 24.03
C GLY A 172 -0.97 8.78 24.45
N TYR A 173 -2.19 9.21 24.81
CA TYR A 173 -3.24 8.33 25.29
C TYR A 173 -4.32 8.15 24.24
N HIS A 174 -4.67 6.92 23.94
CA HIS A 174 -5.67 6.56 22.95
C HIS A 174 -6.86 5.87 23.62
N ILE A 175 -8.05 6.12 23.07
CA ILE A 175 -9.24 5.29 23.28
C ILE A 175 -9.59 4.73 21.91
N ILE A 176 -9.73 3.41 21.81
CA ILE A 176 -9.91 2.70 20.53
C ILE A 176 -11.28 2.02 20.54
N LYS A 177 -12.03 2.12 19.43
CA LYS A 177 -13.24 1.37 19.17
C LYS A 177 -13.08 0.54 17.92
N VAL A 178 -13.39 -0.74 18.00
CA VAL A 178 -13.41 -1.64 16.84
C VAL A 178 -14.77 -1.60 16.19
N GLU A 179 -14.82 -1.32 14.89
CA GLU A 179 -16.06 -1.32 14.11
C GLU A 179 -16.28 -2.67 13.40
N GLU A 180 -15.22 -3.22 12.81
CA GLU A 180 -15.29 -4.44 12.03
C GLU A 180 -14.01 -5.26 12.17
N VAL A 181 -14.13 -6.58 12.19
CA VAL A 181 -13.00 -7.52 12.18
C VAL A 181 -13.14 -8.41 10.96
N VAL A 182 -12.17 -8.35 10.06
CA VAL A 182 -12.03 -9.28 8.94
C VAL A 182 -10.94 -10.28 9.30
N SER A 183 -11.32 -11.54 9.49
CA SER A 183 -10.36 -12.61 9.79
C SER A 183 -9.42 -12.85 8.62
N GLY A 184 -8.16 -13.16 8.92
CA GLY A 184 -7.23 -13.63 7.90
C GLY A 184 -7.70 -14.95 7.31
N ASN A 185 -7.50 -15.11 6.01
CA ASN A 185 -7.85 -16.32 5.29
C ASN A 185 -6.93 -16.53 4.09
N THR A 186 -6.88 -17.75 3.60
CA THR A 186 -6.26 -18.03 2.31
C THR A 186 -7.25 -17.63 1.20
N LEU A 187 -6.85 -16.77 0.29
CA LEU A 187 -7.65 -16.43 -0.88
C LEU A 187 -8.13 -17.70 -1.58
N THR A 188 -9.37 -17.73 -2.02
CA THR A 188 -9.84 -18.85 -2.84
C THR A 188 -9.12 -18.86 -4.19
N LEU A 189 -9.06 -20.02 -4.85
CA LEU A 189 -8.49 -20.10 -6.19
C LEU A 189 -9.13 -19.09 -7.16
N LYS A 190 -10.44 -18.85 -7.03
CA LYS A 190 -11.18 -17.88 -7.83
C LYS A 190 -10.61 -16.47 -7.67
N ASP A 191 -10.36 -16.07 -6.43
CA ASP A 191 -9.86 -14.72 -6.10
C ASP A 191 -8.36 -14.58 -6.42
N ALA A 192 -7.58 -15.65 -6.21
CA ALA A 192 -6.16 -15.71 -6.52
C ALA A 192 -5.86 -15.87 -8.01
N LYS A 193 -6.83 -16.34 -8.85
CA LYS A 193 -6.60 -16.74 -10.24
C LYS A 193 -5.86 -15.70 -11.06
N LYS A 194 -6.24 -14.44 -10.98
CA LYS A 194 -5.58 -13.34 -11.72
C LYS A 194 -4.13 -13.16 -11.29
N ARG A 195 -3.86 -13.22 -10.00
CA ARG A 195 -2.51 -13.09 -9.42
C ARG A 195 -1.63 -14.25 -9.86
N VAL A 196 -2.12 -15.48 -9.74
CA VAL A 196 -1.42 -16.71 -10.20
C VAL A 196 -1.13 -16.64 -11.71
N THR A 197 -2.13 -16.27 -12.52
CA THR A 197 -1.95 -16.15 -13.98
C THR A 197 -0.87 -15.13 -14.33
N ASN A 198 -0.83 -14.00 -13.65
CA ASN A 198 0.20 -12.98 -13.87
C ASN A 198 1.60 -13.50 -13.52
N VAL A 199 1.76 -14.17 -12.36
CA VAL A 199 3.04 -14.75 -11.94
C VAL A 199 3.52 -15.76 -12.98
N LEU A 200 2.71 -16.75 -13.32
CA LEU A 200 3.04 -17.78 -14.31
C LEU A 200 3.34 -17.18 -15.69
N THR A 201 2.62 -16.13 -16.09
CA THR A 201 2.88 -15.44 -17.35
C THR A 201 4.26 -14.80 -17.33
N MET A 202 4.62 -14.11 -16.26
CA MET A 202 5.94 -13.47 -16.11
C MET A 202 7.07 -14.51 -16.08
N GLU A 203 6.90 -15.61 -15.36
CA GLU A 203 7.87 -16.69 -15.30
C GLU A 203 8.12 -17.32 -16.69
N LYS A 204 7.04 -17.66 -17.40
CA LYS A 204 7.13 -18.21 -18.75
C LYS A 204 7.72 -17.22 -19.75
N GLN A 205 7.42 -15.92 -19.62
CA GLN A 205 8.03 -14.89 -20.46
C GLN A 205 9.52 -14.78 -20.20
N LYS A 206 9.94 -14.81 -18.92
CA LYS A 206 11.33 -14.80 -18.52
C LYS A 206 12.07 -16.02 -19.09
N GLN A 207 11.54 -17.22 -18.89
CA GLN A 207 12.10 -18.45 -19.41
C GLN A 207 12.19 -18.42 -20.95
N GLY A 208 11.13 -18.02 -21.63
CA GLY A 208 11.11 -17.88 -23.07
C GLY A 208 12.15 -16.88 -23.60
N TYR A 209 12.44 -15.80 -22.86
CA TYR A 209 13.48 -14.86 -23.19
C TYR A 209 14.88 -15.47 -23.03
N GLU A 210 15.12 -16.18 -21.93
CA GLU A 210 16.40 -16.86 -21.67
C GLU A 210 16.70 -17.93 -22.74
N ASP A 211 15.67 -18.70 -23.14
CA ASP A 211 15.80 -19.73 -24.18
C ASP A 211 15.99 -19.12 -25.56
N TRP A 212 15.41 -17.96 -25.83
CA TRP A 212 15.58 -17.25 -27.11
C TRP A 212 16.96 -16.60 -27.24
N MET A 213 17.59 -16.22 -26.11
CA MET A 213 18.92 -15.60 -26.09
C MET A 213 20.10 -16.60 -26.17
N ARG A 214 19.84 -17.91 -26.04
CA ARG A 214 20.82 -18.98 -26.22
C ARG A 214 21.01 -19.37 -27.69
#